data_63a3a1a751f551609a4c665fe53fb76b
#
_entry.id   63a3a1a751f551609a4c665fe53fb76b
#
_cell.length_a   1.000
_cell.length_b   1.000
_cell.length_c   1.000
_cell.angle_alpha   90.00
_cell.angle_beta   90.00
_cell.angle_gamma   90.00
#
_symmetry.space_group_name_H-M   'P 1'
#
loop_
_entity.id
_entity.type
_entity.pdbx_description
1 polymer ?
#
loop_
_entity_poly.entity_id
_entity_poly.type
_entity_poly.pdbx_seq_one_letter_code
_entity_poly.pdbx_strand_id
1 'polypeptide(L)'
;MLWLFEPVDVWHASSPLAEEPWQQFIEVRRSDSPEAPLLDDPDSLAVIGDPALMSNVPGDTNPDDLLRELDETRVRKTQYEIECLAQANSLALEGHAAAREAFLAGESEFGINLAYQKATGQREAEAPYHSIIGLNEHAGTLHYQYYDTQPLGQPRSLLIDAGVRFRGYCSDITRTTAGPQESHFAALIHGLDRLQVRLCDMVAPGVDYIDIHRKAHQGLAALLSATGLV
;
A
#
# COMPACT_ATOMS: atom_id res chain seq x y z
N MET A 1 5.24 -12.44 25.56
CA MET A 1 3.81 -12.77 25.74
C MET A 1 3.00 -11.68 25.11
N LEU A 2 1.97 -12.01 24.34
CA LEU A 2 1.03 -11.07 23.72
C LEU A 2 -0.37 -11.34 24.26
N TRP A 3 -1.03 -10.34 24.76
CA TRP A 3 -2.44 -10.40 25.12
C TRP A 3 -3.27 -9.80 24.00
N LEU A 4 -4.23 -10.58 23.49
CA LEU A 4 -5.20 -10.12 22.50
C LEU A 4 -6.55 -9.98 23.15
N PHE A 5 -7.12 -8.79 23.08
CA PHE A 5 -8.51 -8.57 23.43
C PHE A 5 -9.39 -9.02 22.26
N GLU A 6 -10.20 -10.04 22.49
CA GLU A 6 -11.20 -10.53 21.55
C GLU A 6 -12.56 -10.52 22.25
N PRO A 7 -13.34 -9.47 22.05
CA PRO A 7 -14.69 -9.41 22.61
C PRO A 7 -15.54 -10.55 22.03
N VAL A 8 -16.41 -11.12 22.85
CA VAL A 8 -17.40 -12.10 22.38
C VAL A 8 -18.35 -11.38 21.43
N ASP A 9 -18.24 -11.65 20.16
CA ASP A 9 -19.12 -11.10 19.14
C ASP A 9 -19.99 -12.24 18.55
N VAL A 10 -21.30 -12.17 18.84
CA VAL A 10 -22.26 -13.18 18.35
C VAL A 10 -22.62 -12.98 16.88
N TRP A 11 -22.24 -11.87 16.28
CA TRP A 11 -22.58 -11.50 14.91
C TRP A 11 -21.46 -11.80 13.91
N HIS A 12 -20.23 -11.83 14.39
CA HIS A 12 -19.07 -12.07 13.54
C HIS A 12 -18.36 -13.35 13.97
N ALA A 13 -18.06 -14.21 13.01
CA ALA A 13 -17.15 -15.31 13.27
C ALA A 13 -15.81 -14.72 13.73
N SER A 14 -15.29 -15.21 14.85
CA SER A 14 -13.90 -14.92 15.23
C SER A 14 -13.03 -15.22 14.01
N SER A 15 -12.31 -14.23 13.52
CA SER A 15 -11.31 -14.48 12.49
C SER A 15 -10.39 -15.55 13.07
N PRO A 16 -10.27 -16.75 12.48
CA PRO A 16 -9.17 -17.58 12.83
C PRO A 16 -7.95 -16.70 12.56
N LEU A 17 -7.25 -16.26 13.60
CA LEU A 17 -5.89 -15.80 13.40
C LEU A 17 -5.24 -16.97 12.68
N ALA A 18 -5.10 -16.84 11.36
CA ALA A 18 -4.29 -17.77 10.61
C ALA A 18 -3.03 -17.95 11.43
N GLU A 19 -2.53 -19.19 11.58
CA GLU A 19 -1.31 -19.45 12.33
C GLU A 19 -0.19 -18.62 11.70
N GLU A 20 -0.10 -17.39 12.16
CA GLU A 20 0.91 -16.46 11.68
C GLU A 20 2.28 -16.96 12.13
N PRO A 21 3.29 -16.99 11.29
CA PRO A 21 4.59 -17.55 11.61
C PRO A 21 5.23 -17.01 12.90
N TRP A 22 4.90 -15.79 13.30
CA TRP A 22 5.42 -15.17 14.54
C TRP A 22 4.82 -15.79 15.82
N GLN A 23 3.66 -16.43 15.75
CA GLN A 23 3.00 -17.04 16.93
C GLN A 23 3.83 -18.17 17.53
N GLN A 24 4.71 -18.80 16.76
CA GLN A 24 5.65 -19.79 17.29
C GLN A 24 6.73 -19.20 18.21
N PHE A 25 6.95 -17.88 18.15
CA PHE A 25 7.96 -17.16 18.95
C PHE A 25 7.40 -16.38 20.13
N ILE A 26 6.07 -16.18 20.17
CA ILE A 26 5.40 -15.35 21.15
C ILE A 26 4.21 -16.12 21.74
N GLU A 27 4.19 -16.27 23.07
CA GLU A 27 3.01 -16.80 23.75
C GLU A 27 1.84 -15.82 23.57
N VAL A 28 0.75 -16.29 22.98
CA VAL A 28 -0.47 -15.50 22.75
C VAL A 28 -1.54 -15.93 23.78
N ARG A 29 -2.01 -14.97 24.55
CA ARG A 29 -3.16 -15.12 25.46
C ARG A 29 -4.32 -14.27 24.97
N ARG A 30 -5.50 -14.87 24.94
CA ARG A 30 -6.74 -14.21 24.52
C ARG A 30 -7.59 -13.87 25.73
N SER A 31 -8.21 -12.73 25.72
CA SER A 31 -9.11 -12.25 26.78
C SER A 31 -10.36 -11.64 26.16
N ASP A 32 -11.51 -11.91 26.75
CA ASP A 32 -12.78 -11.28 26.43
C ASP A 32 -13.01 -10.01 27.26
N SER A 33 -12.14 -9.72 28.23
CA SER A 33 -12.13 -8.49 29.02
C SER A 33 -11.18 -7.47 28.40
N PRO A 34 -11.60 -6.20 28.24
CA PRO A 34 -10.72 -5.12 27.82
C PRO A 34 -9.71 -4.71 28.91
N GLU A 35 -9.89 -5.20 30.14
CA GLU A 35 -8.96 -4.93 31.22
C GLU A 35 -7.63 -5.61 30.93
N ALA A 36 -6.60 -4.78 30.77
CA ALA A 36 -5.24 -5.30 30.67
C ALA A 36 -4.94 -6.13 31.92
N PRO A 37 -4.26 -7.29 31.77
CA PRO A 37 -3.81 -8.04 32.93
C PRO A 37 -3.02 -7.11 33.83
N LEU A 38 -3.29 -7.14 35.13
CA LEU A 38 -2.51 -6.40 36.12
C LEU A 38 -1.06 -6.86 35.96
N LEU A 39 -0.22 -5.99 35.43
CA LEU A 39 1.20 -6.20 35.40
C LEU A 39 1.74 -5.84 36.80
N ASP A 40 2.71 -6.62 37.26
CA ASP A 40 3.24 -6.52 38.63
C ASP A 40 3.87 -5.15 38.94
N ASP A 41 4.18 -4.36 37.91
CA ASP A 41 4.79 -3.03 38.04
C ASP A 41 4.22 -2.06 37.00
N PRO A 42 3.16 -1.31 37.33
CA PRO A 42 2.56 -0.33 36.43
C PRO A 42 3.51 0.84 36.09
N ASP A 43 4.51 1.14 36.92
CA ASP A 43 5.46 2.23 36.67
C ASP A 43 6.49 1.89 35.58
N SER A 44 6.59 0.60 35.21
CA SER A 44 7.45 0.13 34.11
C SER A 44 6.73 0.00 32.77
N LEU A 45 5.48 0.43 32.69
CA LEU A 45 4.66 0.31 31.49
C LEU A 45 4.84 1.50 30.56
N ALA A 46 5.00 1.17 29.28
CA ALA A 46 4.82 2.12 28.19
C ALA A 46 3.54 1.79 27.42
N VAL A 47 2.74 2.80 27.14
CA VAL A 47 1.50 2.70 26.37
C VAL A 47 1.66 3.45 25.07
N ILE A 48 1.46 2.77 23.94
CA ILE A 48 1.57 3.37 22.62
C ILE A 48 0.18 3.38 21.97
N GLY A 49 -0.28 4.55 21.59
CA GLY A 49 -1.58 4.72 20.95
C GLY A 49 -2.12 6.14 20.98
N ASP A 50 -3.40 6.30 20.64
CA ASP A 50 -4.09 7.58 20.74
C ASP A 50 -4.20 8.00 22.22
N PRO A 51 -3.60 9.13 22.63
CA PRO A 51 -3.65 9.60 24.02
C PRO A 51 -5.06 9.75 24.57
N ALA A 52 -6.04 10.09 23.73
CA ALA A 52 -7.44 10.24 24.16
C ALA A 52 -8.06 8.90 24.58
N LEU A 53 -7.66 7.80 23.92
CA LEU A 53 -8.12 6.45 24.25
C LEU A 53 -7.34 5.83 25.41
N MET A 54 -6.11 6.28 25.65
CA MET A 54 -5.18 5.71 26.63
C MET A 54 -5.20 6.44 27.97
N SER A 55 -6.04 7.46 28.16
CA SER A 55 -6.06 8.32 29.36
C SER A 55 -6.28 7.59 30.68
N ASN A 56 -6.85 6.39 30.65
CA ASN A 56 -7.13 5.58 31.85
C ASN A 56 -6.19 4.36 31.98
N VAL A 57 -5.20 4.23 31.09
CA VAL A 57 -4.22 3.13 31.17
C VAL A 57 -2.99 3.65 31.92
N PRO A 58 -2.57 2.99 33.00
CA PRO A 58 -1.37 3.41 33.73
C PRO A 58 -0.12 3.19 32.86
N GLY A 59 0.88 4.04 33.03
CA GLY A 59 2.14 3.97 32.33
C GLY A 59 2.51 5.25 31.59
N ASP A 60 3.72 5.28 31.03
CA ASP A 60 4.19 6.40 30.23
C ASP A 60 3.58 6.32 28.81
N THR A 61 2.84 7.36 28.43
CA THR A 61 2.11 7.37 27.15
C THR A 61 2.99 7.90 26.02
N ASN A 62 3.20 7.07 25.01
CA ASN A 62 3.99 7.38 23.81
C ASN A 62 5.40 7.91 24.14
N PRO A 63 6.21 7.22 24.98
CA PRO A 63 7.53 7.73 25.32
C PRO A 63 8.43 7.85 24.08
N ASP A 64 8.96 9.05 23.87
CA ASP A 64 9.71 9.41 22.64
C ASP A 64 10.92 8.49 22.39
N ASP A 65 11.61 8.10 23.45
CA ASP A 65 12.81 7.25 23.31
C ASP A 65 12.44 5.84 22.86
N LEU A 66 11.35 5.27 23.41
CA LEU A 66 10.86 3.95 22.99
C LEU A 66 10.34 4.00 21.55
N LEU A 67 9.57 5.05 21.21
CA LEU A 67 9.06 5.20 19.83
C LEU A 67 10.21 5.30 18.84
N ARG A 68 11.24 6.08 19.15
CA ARG A 68 12.44 6.19 18.31
C ARG A 68 13.15 4.85 18.13
N GLU A 69 13.33 4.10 19.23
CA GLU A 69 13.94 2.77 19.17
C GLU A 69 13.16 1.81 18.30
N LEU A 70 11.83 1.78 18.46
CA LEU A 70 10.93 0.94 17.64
C LEU A 70 10.99 1.35 16.17
N ASP A 71 10.99 2.65 15.86
CA ASP A 71 11.08 3.15 14.48
C ASP A 71 12.43 2.78 13.84
N GLU A 72 13.54 2.93 14.57
CA GLU A 72 14.88 2.55 14.09
C GLU A 72 14.96 1.06 13.75
N THR A 73 14.30 0.18 14.51
CA THR A 73 14.27 -1.26 14.20
C THR A 73 13.58 -1.55 12.88
N ARG A 74 12.66 -0.68 12.43
CA ARG A 74 11.87 -0.81 11.20
C ARG A 74 12.55 -0.21 9.96
N VAL A 75 13.57 0.64 10.15
CA VAL A 75 14.30 1.28 9.04
C VAL A 75 15.01 0.23 8.17
N ARG A 76 15.63 -0.77 8.80
CA ARG A 76 16.33 -1.85 8.11
C ARG A 76 15.47 -3.09 8.09
N LYS A 77 15.09 -3.52 6.89
CA LYS A 77 14.27 -4.71 6.69
C LYS A 77 15.10 -5.98 6.84
N THR A 78 14.57 -6.94 7.56
CA THR A 78 15.10 -8.31 7.62
C THR A 78 14.90 -9.03 6.29
N GLN A 79 15.57 -10.15 6.09
CA GLN A 79 15.38 -10.98 4.89
C GLN A 79 13.93 -11.45 4.75
N TYR A 80 13.27 -11.82 5.85
CA TYR A 80 11.87 -12.21 5.87
C TYR A 80 10.94 -11.07 5.37
N GLU A 81 11.17 -9.84 5.84
CA GLU A 81 10.39 -8.67 5.41
C GLU A 81 10.59 -8.39 3.92
N ILE A 82 11.82 -8.50 3.43
CA ILE A 82 12.15 -8.33 2.00
C ILE A 82 11.41 -9.38 1.16
N GLU A 83 11.38 -10.63 1.59
CA GLU A 83 10.65 -11.70 0.91
C GLU A 83 9.14 -11.45 0.90
N CYS A 84 8.57 -10.98 2.02
CA CYS A 84 7.15 -10.62 2.09
C CYS A 84 6.82 -9.44 1.15
N LEU A 85 7.65 -8.39 1.14
CA LEU A 85 7.49 -7.26 0.23
C LEU A 85 7.60 -7.68 -1.24
N ALA A 86 8.57 -8.55 -1.56
CA ALA A 86 8.72 -9.07 -2.92
C ALA A 86 7.49 -9.86 -3.36
N GLN A 87 6.94 -10.68 -2.47
CA GLN A 87 5.72 -11.45 -2.75
C GLN A 87 4.50 -10.54 -2.94
N ALA A 88 4.33 -9.52 -2.08
CA ALA A 88 3.25 -8.53 -2.22
C ALA A 88 3.33 -7.81 -3.58
N ASN A 89 4.53 -7.39 -3.98
CA ASN A 89 4.75 -6.76 -5.28
C ASN A 89 4.48 -7.72 -6.46
N SER A 90 4.90 -8.98 -6.36
CA SER A 90 4.64 -9.98 -7.41
C SER A 90 3.14 -10.19 -7.64
N LEU A 91 2.37 -10.36 -6.57
CA LEU A 91 0.91 -10.49 -6.65
C LEU A 91 0.25 -9.23 -7.22
N ALA A 92 0.72 -8.04 -6.82
CA ALA A 92 0.20 -6.78 -7.35
C ALA A 92 0.45 -6.65 -8.86
N LEU A 93 1.60 -7.11 -9.37
CA LEU A 93 1.88 -7.09 -10.82
C LEU A 93 0.90 -7.96 -11.61
N GLU A 94 0.48 -9.11 -11.08
CA GLU A 94 -0.57 -9.93 -11.68
C GLU A 94 -1.91 -9.17 -11.75
N GLY A 95 -2.26 -8.47 -10.66
CA GLY A 95 -3.44 -7.59 -10.61
C GLY A 95 -3.37 -6.45 -11.64
N HIS A 96 -2.22 -5.76 -11.72
CA HIS A 96 -2.01 -4.69 -12.70
C HIS A 96 -2.08 -5.19 -14.15
N ALA A 97 -1.58 -6.39 -14.43
CA ALA A 97 -1.71 -7.01 -15.76
C ALA A 97 -3.18 -7.27 -16.10
N ALA A 98 -3.94 -7.87 -15.18
CA ALA A 98 -5.37 -8.13 -15.37
C ALA A 98 -6.19 -6.84 -15.54
N ALA A 99 -5.88 -5.81 -14.75
CA ALA A 99 -6.53 -4.49 -14.88
C ALA A 99 -6.25 -3.85 -16.26
N ARG A 100 -5.02 -3.95 -16.74
CA ARG A 100 -4.64 -3.47 -18.09
C ARG A 100 -5.38 -4.24 -19.20
N GLU A 101 -5.52 -5.55 -19.07
CA GLU A 101 -6.28 -6.37 -20.03
C GLU A 101 -7.76 -5.98 -20.05
N ALA A 102 -8.37 -5.81 -18.87
CA ALA A 102 -9.75 -5.36 -18.73
C ALA A 102 -9.97 -3.96 -19.36
N PHE A 103 -9.04 -3.02 -19.14
CA PHE A 103 -9.04 -1.72 -19.79
C PHE A 103 -9.02 -1.82 -21.31
N LEU A 104 -8.13 -2.63 -21.87
CA LEU A 104 -8.02 -2.82 -23.33
C LEU A 104 -9.23 -3.56 -23.90
N ALA A 105 -9.94 -4.34 -23.10
CA ALA A 105 -11.21 -4.96 -23.45
C ALA A 105 -12.42 -3.99 -23.38
N GLY A 106 -12.24 -2.77 -22.85
CA GLY A 106 -13.27 -1.75 -22.78
C GLY A 106 -14.16 -1.84 -21.55
N GLU A 107 -13.68 -2.49 -20.48
CA GLU A 107 -14.39 -2.58 -19.21
C GLU A 107 -14.54 -1.21 -18.53
N SER A 108 -15.54 -1.09 -17.67
CA SER A 108 -15.74 0.06 -16.78
C SER A 108 -14.68 0.10 -15.67
N GLU A 109 -14.54 1.25 -14.97
CA GLU A 109 -13.66 1.35 -13.79
C GLU A 109 -13.97 0.28 -12.75
N PHE A 110 -15.26 0.01 -12.51
CA PHE A 110 -15.70 -1.06 -11.63
C PHE A 110 -15.28 -2.44 -12.13
N GLY A 111 -15.45 -2.72 -13.43
CA GLY A 111 -15.02 -3.98 -14.06
C GLY A 111 -13.51 -4.19 -13.97
N ILE A 112 -12.72 -3.12 -14.16
CA ILE A 112 -11.26 -3.13 -14.02
C ILE A 112 -10.86 -3.42 -12.57
N ASN A 113 -11.53 -2.80 -11.58
CA ASN A 113 -11.30 -3.09 -10.16
C ASN A 113 -11.56 -4.56 -9.83
N LEU A 114 -12.67 -5.12 -10.31
CA LEU A 114 -12.99 -6.54 -10.12
C LEU A 114 -11.95 -7.45 -10.76
N ALA A 115 -11.42 -7.10 -11.93
CA ALA A 115 -10.37 -7.86 -12.59
C ALA A 115 -9.08 -7.87 -11.73
N TYR A 116 -8.69 -6.72 -11.17
CA TYR A 116 -7.57 -6.59 -10.24
C TYR A 116 -7.76 -7.48 -9.00
N GLN A 117 -8.89 -7.34 -8.30
CA GLN A 117 -9.19 -8.11 -7.09
C GLN A 117 -9.21 -9.62 -7.35
N LYS A 118 -9.79 -10.04 -8.47
CA LYS A 118 -9.83 -11.44 -8.88
C LYS A 118 -8.44 -12.01 -9.13
N ALA A 119 -7.57 -11.26 -9.79
CA ALA A 119 -6.21 -11.71 -10.09
C ALA A 119 -5.33 -11.78 -8.84
N THR A 120 -5.47 -10.83 -7.93
CA THR A 120 -4.71 -10.80 -6.67
C THR A 120 -5.27 -11.74 -5.61
N GLY A 121 -6.51 -12.21 -5.76
CA GLY A 121 -7.20 -13.03 -4.77
C GLY A 121 -7.55 -12.28 -3.48
N GLN A 122 -7.50 -10.95 -3.47
CA GLN A 122 -7.81 -10.13 -2.31
C GLN A 122 -9.10 -9.33 -2.50
N ARG A 123 -9.92 -9.29 -1.45
CA ARG A 123 -11.04 -8.37 -1.36
C ARG A 123 -10.54 -6.96 -1.07
N GLU A 124 -11.31 -5.96 -1.42
CA GLU A 124 -10.95 -4.56 -1.16
C GLU A 124 -10.70 -4.26 0.32
N ALA A 125 -11.46 -4.90 1.22
CA ALA A 125 -11.26 -4.78 2.66
C ALA A 125 -9.93 -5.41 3.18
N GLU A 126 -9.28 -6.25 2.37
CA GLU A 126 -7.98 -6.86 2.69
C GLU A 126 -6.82 -6.11 2.06
N ALA A 127 -7.11 -5.25 1.08
CA ALA A 127 -6.12 -4.41 0.43
C ALA A 127 -5.46 -3.43 1.44
N PRO A 128 -4.23 -2.99 1.17
CA PRO A 128 -3.55 -2.05 2.05
C PRO A 128 -4.23 -0.68 2.09
N TYR A 129 -4.89 -0.28 1.01
CA TYR A 129 -5.65 0.95 0.86
C TYR A 129 -6.71 0.77 -0.24
N HIS A 130 -7.66 1.72 -0.29
CA HIS A 130 -8.69 1.74 -1.32
C HIS A 130 -8.06 2.00 -2.69
N SER A 131 -8.23 1.09 -3.64
CA SER A 131 -7.64 1.21 -4.97
C SER A 131 -8.18 2.42 -5.72
N ILE A 132 -7.33 3.08 -6.49
CA ILE A 132 -7.71 4.16 -7.40
C ILE A 132 -7.70 3.61 -8.82
N ILE A 133 -8.83 3.70 -9.51
CA ILE A 133 -8.96 3.32 -10.91
C ILE A 133 -9.65 4.46 -11.63
N GLY A 134 -8.90 5.19 -12.43
CA GLY A 134 -9.41 6.34 -13.16
C GLY A 134 -9.23 6.17 -14.66
N LEU A 135 -10.33 6.29 -15.40
CA LEU A 135 -10.32 6.32 -16.85
C LEU A 135 -10.38 7.78 -17.35
N ASN A 136 -9.61 8.09 -18.35
CA ASN A 136 -9.58 9.36 -19.05
C ASN A 136 -9.42 10.56 -18.08
N GLU A 137 -10.42 11.47 -18.00
CA GLU A 137 -10.41 12.64 -17.11
C GLU A 137 -10.41 12.30 -15.63
N HIS A 138 -10.95 11.14 -15.23
CA HIS A 138 -10.92 10.70 -13.83
C HIS A 138 -9.49 10.43 -13.36
N ALA A 139 -8.59 10.03 -14.27
CA ALA A 139 -7.17 9.85 -13.98
C ALA A 139 -6.45 11.16 -13.58
N GLY A 140 -7.05 12.32 -13.81
CA GLY A 140 -6.54 13.61 -13.38
C GLY A 140 -6.81 13.95 -11.91
N THR A 141 -7.65 13.18 -11.23
CA THR A 141 -7.95 13.36 -9.81
C THR A 141 -7.11 12.38 -8.98
N LEU A 142 -6.16 12.91 -8.18
CA LEU A 142 -5.16 12.10 -7.48
C LEU A 142 -5.77 11.03 -6.55
N HIS A 143 -6.86 11.36 -5.84
CA HIS A 143 -7.58 10.42 -4.98
C HIS A 143 -8.99 10.21 -5.49
N TYR A 144 -9.12 9.78 -6.75
CA TYR A 144 -10.40 9.37 -7.32
C TYR A 144 -10.81 8.02 -6.75
N GLN A 145 -11.86 8.00 -5.93
CA GLN A 145 -12.32 6.82 -5.18
C GLN A 145 -13.71 6.33 -5.59
N TYR A 146 -14.17 6.76 -6.75
CA TYR A 146 -15.42 6.31 -7.33
C TYR A 146 -15.10 5.35 -8.48
N TYR A 147 -15.97 4.37 -8.69
CA TYR A 147 -15.84 3.48 -9.83
C TYR A 147 -17.10 3.62 -10.71
N ASP A 148 -16.92 4.20 -11.88
CA ASP A 148 -18.01 4.23 -12.85
C ASP A 148 -18.34 2.79 -13.28
N THR A 149 -19.62 2.45 -13.29
CA THR A 149 -20.11 1.13 -13.65
C THR A 149 -20.42 0.98 -15.14
N GLN A 150 -20.42 2.10 -15.87
CA GLN A 150 -20.66 2.09 -17.31
C GLN A 150 -19.34 2.10 -18.07
N PRO A 151 -19.17 1.22 -19.07
CA PRO A 151 -18.00 1.27 -19.94
C PRO A 151 -17.93 2.61 -20.68
N LEU A 152 -16.75 3.20 -20.73
CA LEU A 152 -16.50 4.37 -21.57
C LEU A 152 -16.29 3.91 -23.01
N GLY A 153 -17.01 4.49 -23.97
CA GLY A 153 -17.01 4.06 -25.38
C GLY A 153 -15.65 4.06 -26.08
N GLN A 154 -14.72 4.93 -25.65
CA GLN A 154 -13.32 4.95 -26.15
C GLN A 154 -12.38 5.29 -25.00
N PRO A 155 -11.83 4.31 -24.32
CA PRO A 155 -10.87 4.54 -23.25
C PRO A 155 -9.55 5.05 -23.81
N ARG A 156 -9.14 6.28 -23.45
CA ARG A 156 -7.89 6.90 -23.88
C ARG A 156 -6.75 6.64 -22.92
N SER A 157 -7.07 6.52 -21.64
CA SER A 157 -6.09 6.24 -20.59
C SER A 157 -6.72 5.51 -19.40
N LEU A 158 -5.91 4.70 -18.76
CA LEU A 158 -6.15 4.11 -17.45
C LEU A 158 -5.04 4.56 -16.51
N LEU A 159 -5.40 5.11 -15.35
CA LEU A 159 -4.53 5.18 -14.19
C LEU A 159 -5.04 4.17 -13.17
N ILE A 160 -4.17 3.34 -12.67
CA ILE A 160 -4.43 2.43 -11.56
C ILE A 160 -3.37 2.62 -10.49
N ASP A 161 -3.83 2.86 -9.27
CA ASP A 161 -3.02 2.89 -8.06
C ASP A 161 -3.62 1.87 -7.08
N ALA A 162 -2.93 0.76 -6.94
CA ALA A 162 -3.44 -0.38 -6.20
C ALA A 162 -2.29 -1.22 -5.61
N GLY A 163 -2.55 -1.77 -4.45
CA GLY A 163 -1.60 -2.60 -3.71
C GLY A 163 -2.17 -3.92 -3.24
N VAL A 164 -1.29 -4.78 -2.79
CA VAL A 164 -1.58 -6.08 -2.21
C VAL A 164 -0.95 -6.19 -0.83
N ARG A 165 -1.61 -6.84 0.10
CA ARG A 165 -1.08 -7.16 1.43
C ARG A 165 -0.68 -8.64 1.47
N PHE A 166 0.56 -8.91 1.85
CA PHE A 166 1.04 -10.26 2.07
C PHE A 166 1.70 -10.36 3.44
N ARG A 167 1.12 -11.15 4.35
CA ARG A 167 1.60 -11.33 5.74
C ARG A 167 1.87 -10.01 6.48
N GLY A 168 1.00 -9.02 6.29
CA GLY A 168 1.14 -7.69 6.89
C GLY A 168 2.02 -6.70 6.13
N TYR A 169 2.78 -7.14 5.12
CA TYR A 169 3.60 -6.28 4.25
C TYR A 169 2.84 -5.91 2.99
N CYS A 170 2.99 -4.67 2.55
CA CYS A 170 2.17 -4.10 1.50
C CYS A 170 3.01 -3.69 0.29
N SER A 171 2.45 -3.90 -0.91
CA SER A 171 2.89 -3.19 -2.11
C SER A 171 2.05 -1.94 -2.31
N ASP A 172 2.61 -0.99 -3.05
CA ASP A 172 1.99 0.27 -3.44
C ASP A 172 2.49 0.63 -4.84
N ILE A 173 1.64 0.46 -5.85
CA ILE A 173 2.06 0.58 -7.25
C ILE A 173 1.06 1.41 -8.03
N THR A 174 1.53 2.54 -8.57
CA THR A 174 0.78 3.32 -9.55
C THR A 174 1.28 3.05 -10.96
N ARG A 175 0.36 2.79 -11.90
CA ARG A 175 0.67 2.62 -13.32
C ARG A 175 -0.37 3.31 -14.20
N THR A 176 0.12 3.88 -15.31
CA THR A 176 -0.71 4.47 -16.35
C THR A 176 -0.57 3.69 -17.65
N THR A 177 -1.69 3.44 -18.31
CA THR A 177 -1.74 2.80 -19.62
C THR A 177 -2.42 3.74 -20.61
N ALA A 178 -1.81 3.95 -21.77
CA ALA A 178 -2.43 4.68 -22.88
C ALA A 178 -3.37 3.76 -23.66
N GLY A 179 -4.47 4.32 -24.15
CA GLY A 179 -5.33 3.64 -25.10
C GLY A 179 -4.63 3.38 -26.43
N PRO A 180 -5.12 2.45 -27.26
CA PRO A 180 -4.44 2.02 -28.47
C PRO A 180 -4.15 3.11 -29.51
N GLN A 181 -4.93 4.21 -29.48
CA GLN A 181 -4.80 5.32 -30.45
C GLN A 181 -4.01 6.51 -29.89
N GLU A 182 -3.57 6.47 -28.64
CA GLU A 182 -2.95 7.58 -27.92
C GLU A 182 -1.41 7.51 -27.98
N SER A 183 -0.85 7.55 -29.18
CA SER A 183 0.59 7.34 -29.40
C SER A 183 1.48 8.40 -28.73
N HIS A 184 1.07 9.66 -28.67
CA HIS A 184 1.81 10.73 -27.97
C HIS A 184 1.81 10.51 -26.46
N PHE A 185 0.67 10.13 -25.90
CA PHE A 185 0.57 9.82 -24.48
C PHE A 185 1.37 8.58 -24.13
N ALA A 186 1.33 7.54 -24.97
CA ALA A 186 2.16 6.35 -24.81
C ALA A 186 3.66 6.69 -24.80
N ALA A 187 4.12 7.60 -25.68
CA ALA A 187 5.50 8.05 -25.70
C ALA A 187 5.92 8.77 -24.41
N LEU A 188 5.03 9.58 -23.84
CA LEU A 188 5.23 10.23 -22.54
C LEU A 188 5.35 9.19 -21.41
N ILE A 189 4.44 8.22 -21.35
CA ILE A 189 4.47 7.12 -20.36
C ILE A 189 5.80 6.35 -20.46
N HIS A 190 6.24 5.99 -21.66
CA HIS A 190 7.53 5.32 -21.86
C HIS A 190 8.72 6.20 -21.46
N GLY A 191 8.60 7.51 -21.64
CA GLY A 191 9.62 8.47 -21.18
C GLY A 191 9.73 8.49 -19.65
N LEU A 192 8.59 8.49 -18.97
CA LEU A 192 8.51 8.43 -17.50
C LEU A 192 9.01 7.09 -16.94
N ASP A 193 8.68 5.98 -17.60
CA ASP A 193 9.16 4.66 -17.21
C ASP A 193 10.69 4.59 -17.22
N ARG A 194 11.31 5.07 -18.30
CA ARG A 194 12.78 5.16 -18.38
C ARG A 194 13.38 6.11 -17.33
N LEU A 195 12.68 7.19 -17.00
CA LEU A 195 13.12 8.10 -15.92
C LEU A 195 13.05 7.39 -14.59
N GLN A 196 11.95 6.69 -14.28
CA GLN A 196 11.77 5.94 -13.04
C GLN A 196 12.89 4.89 -12.85
N VAL A 197 13.20 4.10 -13.89
CA VAL A 197 14.28 3.11 -13.83
C VAL A 197 15.61 3.78 -13.46
N ARG A 198 15.96 4.89 -14.12
CA ARG A 198 17.20 5.63 -13.81
C ARG A 198 17.22 6.17 -12.37
N LEU A 199 16.08 6.59 -11.83
CA LEU A 199 15.99 7.06 -10.44
C LEU A 199 16.16 5.89 -9.46
N CYS A 200 15.58 4.73 -9.76
CA CYS A 200 15.79 3.51 -8.97
C CYS A 200 17.27 3.09 -8.96
N ASP A 201 17.96 3.17 -10.10
CA ASP A 201 19.39 2.85 -10.23
C ASP A 201 20.29 3.80 -9.42
N MET A 202 19.78 4.99 -9.05
CA MET A 202 20.51 5.94 -8.20
C MET A 202 20.43 5.58 -6.71
N VAL A 203 19.52 4.72 -6.30
CA VAL A 203 19.32 4.35 -4.89
C VAL A 203 20.50 3.50 -4.42
N ALA A 204 21.35 4.09 -3.58
CA ALA A 204 22.54 3.43 -3.03
C ALA A 204 22.87 3.97 -1.63
N PRO A 205 23.60 3.22 -0.80
CA PRO A 205 24.06 3.73 0.49
C PRO A 205 24.80 5.06 0.35
N GLY A 206 24.41 6.03 1.17
CA GLY A 206 25.02 7.37 1.17
C GLY A 206 24.44 8.37 0.17
N VAL A 207 23.48 7.97 -0.66
CA VAL A 207 22.73 8.89 -1.52
C VAL A 207 21.62 9.55 -0.72
N ASP A 208 21.57 10.89 -0.76
CA ASP A 208 20.50 11.65 -0.15
C ASP A 208 19.21 11.54 -1.00
N TYR A 209 18.08 11.25 -0.35
CA TYR A 209 16.79 11.18 -1.01
C TYR A 209 16.41 12.50 -1.72
N ILE A 210 16.81 13.65 -1.15
CA ILE A 210 16.59 14.97 -1.75
C ILE A 210 17.25 15.07 -3.13
N ASP A 211 18.40 14.45 -3.34
CA ASP A 211 19.09 14.48 -4.63
C ASP A 211 18.34 13.62 -5.68
N ILE A 212 17.79 12.48 -5.27
CA ILE A 212 16.93 11.68 -6.14
C ILE A 212 15.68 12.49 -6.52
N HIS A 213 15.04 13.16 -5.56
CA HIS A 213 13.86 14.01 -5.81
C HIS A 213 14.18 15.16 -6.79
N ARG A 214 15.31 15.85 -6.60
CA ARG A 214 15.74 16.90 -7.55
C ARG A 214 15.98 16.36 -8.95
N LYS A 215 16.57 15.18 -9.09
CA LYS A 215 16.77 14.52 -10.38
C LYS A 215 15.46 14.10 -11.03
N ALA A 216 14.47 13.67 -10.24
CA ALA A 216 13.13 13.40 -10.73
C ALA A 216 12.50 14.65 -11.37
N HIS A 217 12.54 15.79 -10.68
CA HIS A 217 12.04 17.06 -11.21
C HIS A 217 12.77 17.51 -12.49
N GLN A 218 14.10 17.45 -12.51
CA GLN A 218 14.89 17.79 -13.69
C GLN A 218 14.57 16.89 -14.88
N GLY A 219 14.45 15.57 -14.64
CA GLY A 219 14.12 14.60 -15.66
C GLY A 219 12.70 14.78 -16.20
N LEU A 220 11.73 15.08 -15.33
CA LEU A 220 10.35 15.38 -15.73
C LEU A 220 10.27 16.64 -16.57
N ALA A 221 10.90 17.74 -16.15
CA ALA A 221 10.93 19.00 -16.91
C ALA A 221 11.53 18.78 -18.30
N ALA A 222 12.64 18.08 -18.42
CA ALA A 222 13.26 17.75 -19.70
C ALA A 222 12.34 16.91 -20.59
N LEU A 223 11.62 15.93 -20.01
CA LEU A 223 10.70 15.08 -20.76
C LEU A 223 9.50 15.89 -21.27
N LEU A 224 8.90 16.76 -20.45
CA LEU A 224 7.75 17.58 -20.84
C LEU A 224 8.14 18.59 -21.94
N SER A 225 9.32 19.21 -21.84
CA SER A 225 9.85 20.06 -22.90
C SER A 225 10.10 19.28 -24.21
N ALA A 226 10.67 18.10 -24.14
CA ALA A 226 10.93 17.28 -25.31
C ALA A 226 9.66 16.77 -26.01
N THR A 227 8.54 16.68 -25.27
CA THR A 227 7.23 16.29 -25.80
C THR A 227 6.37 17.48 -26.24
N GLY A 228 6.85 18.71 -26.05
CA GLY A 228 6.14 19.93 -26.43
C GLY A 228 4.95 20.26 -25.55
N LEU A 229 4.92 19.75 -24.33
CA LEU A 229 3.87 20.03 -23.34
C LEU A 229 4.16 21.29 -22.52
N VAL A 230 5.41 21.72 -22.46
CA VAL A 230 5.90 22.96 -21.84
C VAL A 230 7.07 23.53 -22.62
#